data_fb1810d6e5395d4e77f9347496bddc72
#
_entry.id   fb1810d6e5395d4e77f9347496bddc72
#
_cell.length_a   1.000
_cell.length_b   1.000
_cell.length_c   1.000
_cell.angle_alpha   90.00
_cell.angle_beta   90.00
_cell.angle_gamma   90.00
#
_symmetry.space_group_name_H-M   'P 1'
#
loop_
_entity.id
_entity.type
_entity.pdbx_description
1 polymer ?
#
loop_
_entity_poly.entity_id
_entity_poly.type
_entity_poly.pdbx_seq_one_letter_code
_entity_poly.pdbx_strand_id
1 'polypeptide(L)'
;AYSRMTVAVSGDNASLSQIKKQLNKLEDVVEIVELEPGKSVCRELVLVKVRSDKDTRQDIMSIANIFRANIVDVSMIIELTGATSKCEAFLGLLDGFEIIELVRTGLTGLVRGQRQD
;
A
#
# COMPACT_ATOMS: atom_id res chain seq x y z
N ALA A 1 -8.19 -22.73 -7.49
CA ALA A 1 -7.31 -21.69 -6.94
C ALA A 1 -8.12 -20.67 -6.16
N TYR A 2 -7.54 -20.15 -5.10
CA TYR A 2 -8.19 -19.16 -4.24
C TYR A 2 -7.53 -17.79 -4.43
N SER A 3 -8.34 -16.75 -4.42
CA SER A 3 -7.86 -15.38 -4.40
C SER A 3 -7.70 -14.92 -2.96
N ARG A 4 -6.68 -14.10 -2.72
CA ARG A 4 -6.45 -13.49 -1.43
C ARG A 4 -6.71 -12.00 -1.49
N MET A 5 -7.47 -11.50 -0.53
CA MET A 5 -7.76 -10.07 -0.42
C MET A 5 -7.38 -9.59 0.97
N THR A 6 -6.71 -8.44 1.03
CA THR A 6 -6.39 -7.80 2.30
C THR A 6 -7.30 -6.60 2.49
N VAL A 7 -7.98 -6.54 3.63
CA VAL A 7 -8.88 -5.45 3.97
C VAL A 7 -8.34 -4.77 5.22
N ALA A 8 -8.09 -3.46 5.13
CA ALA A 8 -7.64 -2.67 6.27
C ALA A 8 -8.85 -2.09 6.99
N VAL A 9 -8.93 -2.35 8.29
CA VAL A 9 -10.02 -1.85 9.12
C VAL A 9 -9.46 -1.28 10.41
N SER A 10 -10.15 -0.31 10.99
CA SER A 10 -9.80 0.25 12.28
C SER A 10 -10.99 0.10 13.22
N GLY A 11 -10.70 -0.10 14.50
CA GLY A 11 -11.74 -0.28 15.50
C GLY A 11 -11.23 -1.08 16.69
N ASP A 12 -12.08 -1.25 17.68
CA ASP A 12 -11.76 -2.05 18.85
C ASP A 12 -11.98 -3.56 18.56
N ASN A 13 -11.63 -4.40 19.53
CA ASN A 13 -11.75 -5.84 19.36
C ASN A 13 -13.19 -6.31 19.11
N ALA A 14 -14.17 -5.63 19.69
CA ALA A 14 -15.57 -5.98 19.48
C ALA A 14 -16.01 -5.70 18.04
N SER A 15 -15.61 -4.53 17.51
CA SER A 15 -15.90 -4.17 16.12
C SER A 15 -15.21 -5.12 15.14
N LEU A 16 -13.96 -5.48 15.41
CA LEU A 16 -13.22 -6.42 14.55
C LEU A 16 -13.85 -7.80 14.56
N SER A 17 -14.30 -8.29 15.72
CA SER A 17 -14.99 -9.58 15.83
C SER A 17 -16.27 -9.59 14.99
N GLN A 18 -17.02 -8.48 15.02
CA GLN A 18 -18.26 -8.39 14.26
C GLN A 18 -18.00 -8.37 12.75
N ILE A 19 -16.96 -7.64 12.33
CA ILE A 19 -16.56 -7.62 10.93
C ILE A 19 -16.18 -9.01 10.44
N LYS A 20 -15.42 -9.75 11.24
CA LYS A 20 -15.03 -11.13 10.89
C LYS A 20 -16.26 -12.03 10.77
N LYS A 21 -17.24 -11.90 11.66
CA LYS A 21 -18.47 -12.69 11.59
C LYS A 21 -19.26 -12.37 10.31
N GLN A 22 -19.34 -11.10 9.95
CA GLN A 22 -20.04 -10.70 8.71
C GLN A 22 -19.36 -11.27 7.49
N LEU A 23 -18.03 -11.22 7.44
CA LEU A 23 -17.26 -11.72 6.29
C LEU A 23 -17.38 -13.24 6.19
N ASN A 24 -17.41 -13.95 7.32
CA ASN A 24 -17.55 -15.42 7.34
C ASN A 24 -18.90 -15.90 6.82
N LYS A 25 -19.90 -15.04 6.77
CA LYS A 25 -21.21 -15.40 6.21
C LYS A 25 -21.22 -15.42 4.68
N LEU A 26 -20.22 -14.89 4.04
CA LEU A 26 -20.13 -14.89 2.60
C LEU A 26 -19.68 -16.27 2.11
N GLU A 27 -20.38 -16.80 1.13
CA GLU A 27 -20.12 -18.16 0.62
C GLU A 27 -18.71 -18.32 0.05
N ASP A 28 -18.18 -17.26 -0.52
CA ASP A 28 -16.88 -17.29 -1.19
C ASP A 28 -15.70 -17.13 -0.23
N VAL A 29 -15.96 -16.86 1.06
CA VAL A 29 -14.90 -16.70 2.04
C VAL A 29 -14.56 -18.05 2.65
N VAL A 30 -13.32 -18.51 2.39
CA VAL A 30 -12.82 -19.79 2.88
C VAL A 30 -12.13 -19.62 4.22
N GLU A 31 -11.39 -18.52 4.40
CA GLU A 31 -10.59 -18.31 5.59
C GLU A 31 -10.35 -16.83 5.83
N ILE A 32 -10.32 -16.43 7.10
CA ILE A 32 -9.99 -15.07 7.52
C ILE A 32 -8.80 -15.14 8.47
N VAL A 33 -7.76 -14.39 8.16
CA VAL A 33 -6.56 -14.28 8.98
C VAL A 33 -6.39 -12.83 9.40
N GLU A 34 -6.27 -12.58 10.70
CA GLU A 34 -5.98 -11.26 11.23
C GLU A 34 -4.48 -11.01 11.19
N LEU A 35 -4.08 -9.84 10.66
CA LEU A 35 -2.67 -9.46 10.56
C LEU A 35 -2.35 -8.42 11.63
N GLU A 36 -1.57 -8.82 12.64
CA GLU A 36 -1.11 -7.91 13.68
C GLU A 36 0.16 -7.19 13.24
N PRO A 37 0.28 -5.85 13.47
CA PRO A 37 1.42 -5.07 12.96
C PRO A 37 2.79 -5.62 13.31
N GLY A 38 2.99 -6.11 14.52
CA GLY A 38 4.29 -6.64 14.94
C GLY A 38 4.59 -8.04 14.46
N LYS A 39 3.59 -8.79 14.03
CA LYS A 39 3.69 -10.21 13.68
C LYS A 39 3.47 -10.49 12.21
N SER A 40 3.34 -9.46 11.40
CA SER A 40 3.07 -9.58 9.98
C SER A 40 3.92 -8.61 9.17
N VAL A 41 4.08 -8.93 7.89
CA VAL A 41 4.72 -8.03 6.94
C VAL A 41 3.63 -7.51 6.02
N CYS A 42 3.41 -6.19 6.03
CA CYS A 42 2.42 -5.54 5.20
C CYS A 42 3.08 -4.54 4.28
N ARG A 43 2.65 -4.51 3.04
CA ARG A 43 3.16 -3.61 2.01
C ARG A 43 2.00 -3.11 1.17
N GLU A 44 2.20 -1.95 0.55
CA GLU A 44 1.29 -1.46 -0.47
C GLU A 44 2.08 -1.01 -1.68
N LEU A 45 1.42 -0.98 -2.83
CA LEU A 45 1.98 -0.47 -4.07
C LEU A 45 1.33 0.87 -4.38
N VAL A 46 2.16 1.85 -4.72
CA VAL A 46 1.73 3.17 -5.16
C VAL A 46 2.24 3.40 -6.58
N LEU A 47 1.35 3.84 -7.46
CA LEU A 47 1.71 4.35 -8.78
C LEU A 47 1.27 5.80 -8.84
N VAL A 48 2.20 6.70 -9.11
CA VAL A 48 1.90 8.12 -9.17
C VAL A 48 2.46 8.72 -10.44
N LYS A 49 1.63 9.48 -11.14
CA LYS A 49 2.05 10.25 -12.32
C LYS A 49 2.18 11.71 -11.91
N VAL A 50 3.37 12.28 -12.07
CA VAL A 50 3.68 13.64 -11.64
C VAL A 50 3.98 14.47 -12.87
N ARG A 51 3.38 15.67 -12.94
CA ARG A 51 3.74 16.62 -14.00
C ARG A 51 5.17 17.10 -13.79
N SER A 52 6.01 16.96 -14.82
CA SER A 52 7.39 17.39 -14.75
C SER A 52 7.73 18.29 -15.92
N ASP A 53 8.65 19.22 -15.68
CA ASP A 53 9.26 20.06 -16.71
C ASP A 53 10.78 20.05 -16.49
N LYS A 54 11.50 20.91 -17.22
CA LYS A 54 12.97 20.97 -17.11
C LYS A 54 13.43 21.33 -15.69
N ASP A 55 12.64 22.16 -14.99
CA ASP A 55 13.05 22.67 -13.69
C ASP A 55 12.72 21.70 -12.55
N THR A 56 11.64 20.93 -12.67
CA THR A 56 11.17 20.04 -11.61
C THR A 56 11.64 18.60 -11.77
N ARG A 57 12.02 18.20 -12.97
CA ARG A 57 12.36 16.80 -13.26
C ARG A 57 13.46 16.25 -12.35
N GLN A 58 14.53 17.02 -12.16
CA GLN A 58 15.65 16.58 -11.33
C GLN A 58 15.23 16.40 -9.87
N ASP A 59 14.42 17.29 -9.36
CA ASP A 59 13.93 17.21 -7.98
C ASP A 59 13.05 15.98 -7.79
N ILE A 60 12.18 15.70 -8.73
CA ILE A 60 11.31 14.50 -8.68
C ILE A 60 12.17 13.24 -8.72
N MET A 61 13.17 13.18 -9.58
CA MET A 61 14.08 12.05 -9.67
C MET A 61 14.85 11.85 -8.36
N SER A 62 15.28 12.94 -7.73
CA SER A 62 15.98 12.89 -6.45
C SER A 62 15.10 12.30 -5.35
N ILE A 63 13.84 12.72 -5.29
CA ILE A 63 12.87 12.19 -4.33
C ILE A 63 12.66 10.69 -4.57
N ALA A 64 12.49 10.28 -5.83
CA ALA A 64 12.33 8.88 -6.18
C ALA A 64 13.53 8.05 -5.72
N ASN A 65 14.75 8.56 -5.93
CA ASN A 65 15.97 7.87 -5.52
C ASN A 65 16.07 7.70 -4.00
N ILE A 66 15.69 8.73 -3.23
CA ILE A 66 15.71 8.66 -1.77
C ILE A 66 14.87 7.49 -1.26
N PHE A 67 13.71 7.28 -1.85
CA PHE A 67 12.79 6.21 -1.44
C PHE A 67 13.01 4.90 -2.19
N ARG A 68 14.01 4.86 -3.09
CA ARG A 68 14.27 3.71 -3.95
C ARG A 68 13.04 3.33 -4.78
N ALA A 69 12.31 4.35 -5.20
CA ALA A 69 11.19 4.19 -6.11
C ALA A 69 11.69 4.03 -7.54
N ASN A 70 10.89 3.40 -8.38
CA ASN A 70 11.25 3.18 -9.78
C ASN A 70 10.47 4.12 -10.68
N ILE A 71 11.18 4.78 -11.59
CA ILE A 71 10.54 5.54 -12.66
C ILE A 71 10.27 4.57 -13.79
N VAL A 72 9.00 4.30 -14.05
CA VAL A 72 8.61 3.24 -14.98
C VAL A 72 8.23 3.77 -16.36
N ASP A 73 8.12 5.08 -16.51
CA ASP A 73 7.80 5.68 -17.79
C ASP A 73 8.36 7.10 -17.89
N VAL A 74 8.69 7.53 -19.12
CA VAL A 74 9.24 8.87 -19.35
C VAL A 74 8.24 9.99 -19.02
N SER A 75 6.95 9.68 -18.97
CA SER A 75 5.92 10.63 -18.54
C SER A 75 5.92 10.84 -17.02
N MET A 76 6.94 10.38 -16.33
CA MET A 76 7.13 10.47 -14.88
C MET A 76 6.06 9.74 -14.09
N ILE A 77 5.87 8.47 -14.44
CA ILE A 77 5.13 7.53 -13.63
C ILE A 77 6.12 6.85 -12.70
N ILE A 78 5.88 6.96 -11.40
CA ILE A 78 6.75 6.43 -10.37
C ILE A 78 6.05 5.31 -9.61
N GLU A 79 6.75 4.20 -9.43
CA GLU A 79 6.27 3.04 -8.70
C GLU A 79 7.00 2.95 -7.36
N LEU A 80 6.26 2.81 -6.29
CA LEU A 80 6.82 2.61 -4.95
C LEU A 80 6.09 1.49 -4.24
N THR A 81 6.87 0.58 -3.68
CA THR A 81 6.34 -0.48 -2.83
C THR A 81 6.94 -0.31 -1.44
N GLY A 82 6.12 -0.37 -0.42
CA GLY A 82 6.61 -0.25 0.95
C GLY A 82 5.52 -0.30 1.99
N ALA A 83 5.93 -0.12 3.24
CA ALA A 83 5.00 0.05 4.36
C ALA A 83 4.24 1.36 4.19
N THR A 84 3.09 1.47 4.85
CA THR A 84 2.25 2.67 4.78
C THR A 84 3.02 3.94 5.12
N SER A 85 3.86 3.89 6.16
CA SER A 85 4.65 5.06 6.58
C SER A 85 5.60 5.54 5.49
N LYS A 86 6.22 4.61 4.77
CA LYS A 86 7.11 4.95 3.66
C LYS A 86 6.33 5.59 2.51
N CYS A 87 5.18 5.03 2.17
CA CYS A 87 4.34 5.55 1.09
C CYS A 87 3.81 6.94 1.44
N GLU A 88 3.37 7.16 2.67
CA GLU A 88 2.90 8.47 3.12
C GLU A 88 4.01 9.52 3.09
N ALA A 89 5.22 9.16 3.53
CA ALA A 89 6.37 10.07 3.50
C ALA A 89 6.74 10.45 2.07
N PHE A 90 6.73 9.48 1.16
CA PHE A 90 7.00 9.70 -0.25
C PHE A 90 6.00 10.66 -0.88
N LEU A 91 4.71 10.40 -0.69
CA LEU A 91 3.64 11.23 -1.22
C LEU A 91 3.67 12.63 -0.61
N GLY A 92 4.05 12.74 0.68
CA GLY A 92 4.21 14.02 1.34
C GLY A 92 5.27 14.91 0.71
N LEU A 93 6.39 14.31 0.29
CA LEU A 93 7.44 15.06 -0.42
C LEU A 93 7.02 15.47 -1.83
N LEU A 94 6.08 14.75 -2.44
CA LEU A 94 5.56 15.12 -3.75
C LEU A 94 4.46 16.17 -3.69
N ASP A 95 4.05 16.59 -2.50
CA ASP A 95 2.97 17.56 -2.33
C ASP A 95 3.27 18.92 -2.99
N GLY A 96 4.55 19.28 -3.14
CA GLY A 96 4.95 20.50 -3.83
C GLY A 96 4.89 20.43 -5.36
N PHE A 97 4.54 19.28 -5.90
CA PHE A 97 4.45 19.05 -7.35
C PHE A 97 3.02 18.73 -7.73
N GLU A 98 2.70 18.88 -9.03
CA GLU A 98 1.37 18.56 -9.50
C GLU A 98 1.24 17.06 -9.77
N ILE A 99 0.42 16.39 -8.98
CA ILE A 99 0.09 14.97 -9.17
C ILE A 99 -1.08 14.88 -10.13
N ILE A 100 -0.85 14.22 -11.27
CA ILE A 100 -1.87 14.06 -12.31
C ILE A 100 -2.79 12.91 -11.96
N GLU A 101 -2.22 11.77 -11.55
CA GLU A 101 -2.97 10.59 -11.17
C GLU A 101 -2.23 9.86 -10.07
N LEU A 102 -3.00 9.23 -9.18
CA LEU A 102 -2.46 8.44 -8.09
C LEU A 102 -3.30 7.19 -7.94
N VAL A 103 -2.64 6.04 -7.90
CA VAL A 103 -3.28 4.75 -7.65
C VAL A 103 -2.56 4.08 -6.49
N ARG A 104 -3.32 3.60 -5.51
CA ARG A 104 -2.80 2.83 -4.38
C ARG A 104 -3.59 1.53 -4.29
N THR A 105 -2.87 0.43 -4.08
CA THR A 105 -3.51 -0.87 -3.93
C THR A 105 -4.15 -1.07 -2.56
N GLY A 106 -3.73 -0.27 -1.57
CA GLY A 106 -4.01 -0.57 -0.18
C GLY A 106 -3.06 -1.63 0.34
N LEU A 107 -3.17 -1.94 1.63
CA LEU A 107 -2.27 -2.90 2.27
C LEU A 107 -2.55 -4.33 1.85
N THR A 108 -1.48 -5.08 1.62
CA THR A 108 -1.51 -6.52 1.54
C THR A 108 -0.45 -7.07 2.48
N GLY A 109 -0.64 -8.26 3.02
CA GLY A 109 0.29 -8.76 4.02
C GLY A 109 0.24 -10.25 4.25
N LEU A 110 1.28 -10.70 4.98
CA LEU A 110 1.44 -12.09 5.37
C LEU A 110 1.96 -12.13 6.81
N VAL A 111 1.55 -13.14 7.53
CA VAL A 111 2.08 -13.41 8.87
C VAL A 111 3.55 -13.82 8.75
N ARG A 112 4.38 -13.34 9.67
CA ARG A 112 5.80 -13.70 9.71
C ARG A 112 5.97 -15.15 10.14
N GLY A 113 7.03 -15.77 9.62
CA GLY A 113 7.37 -17.15 9.98
C GLY A 113 6.31 -18.12 9.50
N GLN A 114 6.20 -19.25 10.23
CA GLN A 114 5.19 -20.24 9.94
C GLN A 114 3.87 -19.84 10.59
N ARG A 115 2.80 -19.92 9.80
CA ARG A 115 1.47 -19.67 10.29
C ARG A 115 1.05 -20.84 11.18
N GLN A 116 0.57 -20.51 12.37
CA GLN A 116 0.01 -21.51 13.30
C GLN A 116 -1.50 -21.55 13.15
N ASP A 117 -2.01 -22.74 12.95
CA ASP A 117 -3.46 -22.97 12.84
C ASP A 117 -4.09 -23.19 14.21
#